data_10d05a5a542ebd50159119dea2e02b47
#
_entry.id   10d05a5a542ebd50159119dea2e02b47
#
_cell.length_a   1.000
_cell.length_b   1.000
_cell.length_c   1.000
_cell.angle_alpha   90.00
_cell.angle_beta   90.00
_cell.angle_gamma   90.00
#
_symmetry.space_group_name_H-M   'P 1'
#
loop_
_entity.id
_entity.type
_entity.pdbx_description
1 polymer ?
#
loop_
_entity_poly.entity_id
_entity_poly.type
_entity_poly.pdbx_seq_one_letter_code
_entity_poly.pdbx_strand_id
1 'polypeptide(L)'
;MSATSSLPGEAISTAIRRAHAKGNPALVAYLTAGYPSKAQFTEHLQAIASAADVVEIGVPFTDPMADGVTIQRSSQAALQQGVSLRWILSQLTGMPRPAAPLLLMSYLNPLLAFGVERLPEAAAQAGVSGFIVPDMPVDESDLLKDALAGRGIALVQMVTPVTTAERLSRVVGASSGFVYAVTMTGVTGKNVTVPAAVMQYLDRVRAQARVPVCAGFGIRSREQVQALREHVDGVIVGSALVEVLERGEDPARWLAALRG
;
A
#
# COMPACT_ATOMS: atom_id res chain seq x y z
N MET A 1 1.15 -9.51 -32.57
CA MET A 1 0.40 -10.06 -31.44
C MET A 1 -0.07 -8.87 -30.61
N SER A 2 -1.35 -8.58 -30.62
CA SER A 2 -1.95 -7.42 -29.92
C SER A 2 -1.79 -7.64 -28.41
N ALA A 3 -0.97 -6.83 -27.77
CA ALA A 3 -0.92 -6.79 -26.30
C ALA A 3 -2.31 -6.32 -25.82
N THR A 4 -3.07 -7.19 -25.20
CA THR A 4 -4.27 -6.83 -24.47
C THR A 4 -3.83 -5.83 -23.40
N SER A 5 -4.16 -4.55 -23.62
CA SER A 5 -3.91 -3.49 -22.64
C SER A 5 -4.71 -3.84 -21.38
N SER A 6 -4.05 -4.40 -20.37
CA SER A 6 -4.65 -4.60 -19.06
C SER A 6 -4.98 -3.24 -18.44
N LEU A 7 -6.11 -3.14 -17.75
CA LEU A 7 -6.48 -1.91 -17.03
C LEU A 7 -5.42 -1.56 -15.99
N PRO A 8 -5.12 -0.26 -15.76
CA PRO A 8 -4.16 0.16 -14.75
C PRO A 8 -4.50 -0.45 -13.38
N GLY A 9 -3.53 -1.18 -12.80
CA GLY A 9 -3.69 -1.84 -11.50
C GLY A 9 -4.57 -3.09 -11.49
N GLU A 10 -4.87 -3.69 -12.63
CA GLU A 10 -5.69 -4.91 -12.71
C GLU A 10 -5.11 -6.07 -11.89
N ALA A 11 -3.79 -6.23 -11.88
CA ALA A 11 -3.11 -7.24 -11.07
C ALA A 11 -3.39 -7.06 -9.57
N ILE A 12 -3.39 -5.82 -9.09
CA ILE A 12 -3.68 -5.47 -7.69
C ILE A 12 -5.14 -5.76 -7.37
N SER A 13 -6.08 -5.23 -8.17
CA SER A 13 -7.51 -5.44 -7.97
C SER A 13 -7.86 -6.93 -7.98
N THR A 14 -7.26 -7.69 -8.89
CA THR A 14 -7.48 -9.14 -9.00
C THR A 14 -6.95 -9.89 -7.78
N ALA A 15 -5.75 -9.55 -7.27
CA ALA A 15 -5.19 -10.16 -6.07
C ALA A 15 -6.10 -9.92 -4.84
N ILE A 16 -6.58 -8.68 -4.66
CA ILE A 16 -7.48 -8.32 -3.56
C ILE A 16 -8.81 -9.06 -3.66
N ARG A 17 -9.47 -9.02 -4.82
CA ARG A 17 -10.75 -9.72 -5.05
C ARG A 17 -10.63 -11.23 -4.86
N ARG A 18 -9.52 -11.83 -5.32
CA ARG A 18 -9.24 -13.25 -5.15
C ARG A 18 -9.12 -13.65 -3.68
N ALA A 19 -8.49 -12.83 -2.86
CA ALA A 19 -8.39 -13.07 -1.41
C ALA A 19 -9.75 -12.91 -0.75
N HIS A 20 -10.48 -11.84 -1.06
CA HIS A 20 -11.83 -11.58 -0.52
C HIS A 20 -12.82 -12.69 -0.89
N ALA A 21 -12.78 -13.22 -2.10
CA ALA A 21 -13.62 -14.34 -2.54
C ALA A 21 -13.39 -15.63 -1.75
N LYS A 22 -12.28 -15.77 -1.03
CA LYS A 22 -12.02 -16.88 -0.10
C LYS A 22 -12.59 -16.65 1.31
N GLY A 23 -13.32 -15.55 1.52
CA GLY A 23 -14.00 -15.23 2.77
C GLY A 23 -13.18 -14.41 3.78
N ASN A 24 -12.00 -13.93 3.40
CA ASN A 24 -11.17 -13.07 4.26
C ASN A 24 -10.77 -11.79 3.52
N PRO A 25 -10.65 -10.64 4.22
CA PRO A 25 -10.05 -9.46 3.64
C PRO A 25 -8.64 -9.76 3.11
N ALA A 26 -8.29 -9.16 1.97
CA ALA A 26 -6.93 -9.22 1.46
C ALA A 26 -5.95 -8.57 2.44
N LEU A 27 -4.74 -9.10 2.55
CA LEU A 27 -3.65 -8.48 3.31
C LEU A 27 -2.77 -7.67 2.37
N VAL A 28 -2.78 -6.35 2.53
CA VAL A 28 -1.81 -5.42 1.94
C VAL A 28 -0.74 -5.17 2.99
N ALA A 29 0.45 -5.69 2.78
CA ALA A 29 1.53 -5.67 3.76
C ALA A 29 2.56 -4.60 3.42
N TYR A 30 2.76 -3.64 4.33
CA TYR A 30 3.72 -2.55 4.17
C TYR A 30 5.07 -2.90 4.79
N LEU A 31 6.14 -2.53 4.11
CA LEU A 31 7.48 -2.46 4.69
C LEU A 31 8.20 -1.18 4.26
N THR A 32 9.03 -0.61 5.13
CA THR A 32 9.96 0.46 4.74
C THR A 32 11.15 -0.14 4.02
N ALA A 33 11.42 0.30 2.78
CA ALA A 33 12.53 -0.23 2.00
C ALA A 33 13.87 -0.06 2.72
N GLY A 34 14.62 -1.17 2.83
CA GLY A 34 15.93 -1.20 3.47
C GLY A 34 15.91 -1.10 5.01
N TYR A 35 14.75 -1.28 5.63
CA TYR A 35 14.63 -1.34 7.09
C TYR A 35 14.24 -2.75 7.56
N PRO A 36 14.76 -3.24 8.70
CA PRO A 36 15.77 -2.62 9.58
C PRO A 36 17.18 -2.63 8.98
N SER A 37 17.46 -3.48 8.01
CA SER A 37 18.74 -3.60 7.34
C SER A 37 18.60 -3.55 5.81
N LYS A 38 19.38 -2.69 5.19
CA LYS A 38 19.45 -2.58 3.73
C LYS A 38 19.85 -3.91 3.06
N ALA A 39 20.73 -4.69 3.70
CA ALA A 39 21.19 -5.98 3.19
C ALA A 39 20.09 -7.06 3.18
N GLN A 40 19.11 -6.96 4.07
CA GLN A 40 18.02 -7.93 4.21
C GLN A 40 16.75 -7.56 3.45
N PHE A 41 16.76 -6.44 2.71
CA PHE A 41 15.56 -5.92 2.06
C PHE A 41 14.87 -6.93 1.14
N THR A 42 15.62 -7.56 0.24
CA THR A 42 15.05 -8.52 -0.73
C THR A 42 14.55 -9.80 -0.06
N GLU A 43 15.22 -10.26 0.99
CA GLU A 43 14.80 -11.40 1.80
C GLU A 43 13.47 -11.12 2.51
N HIS A 44 13.38 -9.99 3.23
CA HIS A 44 12.16 -9.57 3.91
C HIS A 44 11.01 -9.36 2.91
N LEU A 45 11.28 -8.74 1.77
CA LEU A 45 10.29 -8.52 0.72
C LEU A 45 9.73 -9.85 0.20
N GLN A 46 10.58 -10.84 -0.08
CA GLN A 46 10.14 -12.16 -0.53
C GLN A 46 9.34 -12.90 0.55
N ALA A 47 9.79 -12.86 1.80
CA ALA A 47 9.08 -13.46 2.92
C ALA A 47 7.68 -12.86 3.09
N ILE A 48 7.57 -11.52 3.08
CA ILE A 48 6.29 -10.81 3.16
C ILE A 48 5.40 -11.17 1.96
N ALA A 49 5.93 -11.13 0.74
CA ALA A 49 5.19 -11.41 -0.48
C ALA A 49 4.68 -12.86 -0.58
N SER A 50 5.29 -13.79 0.14
CA SER A 50 4.81 -15.18 0.21
C SER A 50 3.51 -15.34 1.02
N ALA A 51 3.21 -14.39 1.92
CA ALA A 51 2.07 -14.44 2.84
C ALA A 51 1.05 -13.32 2.62
N ALA A 52 1.43 -12.22 1.96
CA ALA A 52 0.55 -11.10 1.62
C ALA A 52 -0.11 -11.30 0.25
N ASP A 53 -1.25 -10.62 0.03
CA ASP A 53 -1.90 -10.57 -1.30
C ASP A 53 -1.35 -9.44 -2.15
N VAL A 54 -0.90 -8.36 -1.52
CA VAL A 54 -0.25 -7.20 -2.15
C VAL A 54 0.84 -6.71 -1.19
N VAL A 55 1.97 -6.25 -1.73
CA VAL A 55 3.04 -5.66 -0.91
C VAL A 55 3.20 -4.18 -1.22
N GLU A 56 3.17 -3.37 -0.19
CA GLU A 56 3.40 -1.93 -0.23
C GLU A 56 4.81 -1.62 0.28
N ILE A 57 5.64 -1.04 -0.58
CA ILE A 57 7.03 -0.71 -0.28
C ILE A 57 7.13 0.78 -0.04
N GLY A 58 7.39 1.19 1.20
CA GLY A 58 7.60 2.58 1.57
C GLY A 58 8.96 3.09 1.09
N VAL A 59 8.95 4.14 0.27
CA VAL A 59 10.13 4.88 -0.14
C VAL A 59 10.51 5.85 0.97
N PRO A 60 11.69 5.71 1.60
CA PRO A 60 12.08 6.59 2.70
C PRO A 60 12.13 8.06 2.28
N PHE A 61 11.62 8.94 3.15
CA PHE A 61 11.60 10.38 2.94
C PHE A 61 11.94 11.14 4.22
N THR A 62 12.52 12.34 4.08
CA THR A 62 12.98 13.16 5.22
C THR A 62 11.84 13.82 5.98
N ASP A 63 10.72 14.12 5.29
CA ASP A 63 9.61 14.92 5.82
C ASP A 63 8.27 14.18 5.70
N PRO A 64 8.11 12.99 6.34
CA PRO A 64 6.98 12.10 6.12
C PRO A 64 5.74 12.52 6.94
N MET A 65 5.09 13.61 6.56
CA MET A 65 4.00 14.26 7.31
C MET A 65 2.76 13.38 7.51
N ALA A 66 2.50 12.43 6.60
CA ALA A 66 1.35 11.53 6.69
C ALA A 66 1.62 10.27 7.52
N ASP A 67 2.87 10.03 7.92
CA ASP A 67 3.29 8.78 8.55
C ASP A 67 3.26 8.86 10.08
N GLY A 68 2.93 7.74 10.72
CA GLY A 68 3.06 7.57 12.17
C GLY A 68 4.52 7.39 12.61
N VAL A 69 4.76 7.55 13.92
CA VAL A 69 6.10 7.55 14.53
C VAL A 69 6.96 6.32 14.15
N THR A 70 6.37 5.12 14.11
CA THR A 70 7.08 3.89 13.72
C THR A 70 7.59 3.96 12.29
N ILE A 71 6.77 4.45 11.36
CA ILE A 71 7.14 4.58 9.95
C ILE A 71 8.17 5.71 9.77
N GLN A 72 8.00 6.85 10.44
CA GLN A 72 8.98 7.94 10.43
C GLN A 72 10.37 7.47 10.90
N ARG A 73 10.43 6.72 12.02
CA ARG A 73 11.67 6.16 12.55
C ARG A 73 12.32 5.18 11.56
N SER A 74 11.55 4.27 10.98
CA SER A 74 12.07 3.31 10.00
C SER A 74 12.56 4.01 8.72
N SER A 75 11.85 5.03 8.26
CA SER A 75 12.22 5.86 7.11
C SER A 75 13.56 6.57 7.36
N GLN A 76 13.71 7.22 8.51
CA GLN A 76 14.98 7.89 8.88
C GLN A 76 16.15 6.90 8.94
N ALA A 77 15.97 5.75 9.56
CA ALA A 77 17.01 4.71 9.65
C ALA A 77 17.41 4.16 8.26
N ALA A 78 16.44 4.00 7.35
CA ALA A 78 16.72 3.57 5.98
C ALA A 78 17.46 4.65 5.18
N LEU A 79 17.13 5.94 5.35
CA LEU A 79 17.87 7.05 4.73
C LEU A 79 19.33 7.10 5.18
N GLN A 80 19.59 6.86 6.47
CA GLN A 80 20.96 6.79 7.02
C GLN A 80 21.78 5.66 6.39
N GLN A 81 21.14 4.58 5.91
CA GLN A 81 21.78 3.50 5.17
C GLN A 81 21.91 3.80 3.66
N GLY A 82 21.52 4.99 3.20
CA GLY A 82 21.61 5.41 1.80
C GLY A 82 20.55 4.73 0.91
N VAL A 83 19.37 4.43 1.45
CA VAL A 83 18.24 3.96 0.65
C VAL A 83 17.63 5.12 -0.13
N SER A 84 17.32 4.91 -1.39
CA SER A 84 16.71 5.88 -2.29
C SER A 84 15.77 5.17 -3.27
N LEU A 85 14.86 5.91 -3.91
CA LEU A 85 13.98 5.35 -4.94
C LEU A 85 14.78 4.64 -6.06
N ARG A 86 15.89 5.22 -6.49
CA ARG A 86 16.78 4.60 -7.50
C ARG A 86 17.34 3.27 -7.01
N TRP A 87 17.77 3.20 -5.76
CA TRP A 87 18.26 1.95 -5.16
C TRP A 87 17.14 0.91 -5.06
N ILE A 88 15.94 1.31 -4.62
CA ILE A 88 14.77 0.40 -4.52
C ILE A 88 14.47 -0.21 -5.88
N LEU A 89 14.32 0.60 -6.92
CA LEU A 89 14.03 0.12 -8.28
C LEU A 89 15.13 -0.83 -8.79
N SER A 90 16.40 -0.53 -8.49
CA SER A 90 17.53 -1.42 -8.83
C SER A 90 17.43 -2.77 -8.12
N GLN A 91 17.08 -2.81 -6.83
CA GLN A 91 16.90 -4.07 -6.09
C GLN A 91 15.75 -4.89 -6.66
N LEU A 92 14.59 -4.25 -6.92
CA LEU A 92 13.42 -4.92 -7.49
C LEU A 92 13.70 -5.49 -8.89
N THR A 93 14.47 -4.79 -9.71
CA THR A 93 14.87 -5.28 -11.05
C THR A 93 15.80 -6.50 -10.94
N GLY A 94 16.67 -6.53 -9.94
CA GLY A 94 17.67 -7.58 -9.75
C GLY A 94 17.19 -8.83 -9.01
N MET A 95 15.96 -8.84 -8.49
CA MET A 95 15.42 -9.97 -7.72
C MET A 95 14.36 -10.77 -8.51
N PRO A 96 14.12 -12.05 -8.16
CA PRO A 96 12.98 -12.79 -8.69
C PRO A 96 11.66 -12.08 -8.38
N ARG A 97 10.79 -11.93 -9.38
CA ARG A 97 9.48 -11.28 -9.19
C ARG A 97 8.61 -12.10 -8.23
N PRO A 98 8.10 -11.52 -7.15
CA PRO A 98 7.15 -12.20 -6.28
C PRO A 98 5.80 -12.37 -6.99
N ALA A 99 5.00 -13.34 -6.50
CA ALA A 99 3.65 -13.55 -7.01
C ALA A 99 2.68 -12.43 -6.59
N ALA A 100 2.89 -11.84 -5.41
CA ALA A 100 2.11 -10.70 -4.93
C ALA A 100 2.51 -9.43 -5.71
N PRO A 101 1.53 -8.64 -6.22
CA PRO A 101 1.78 -7.35 -6.83
C PRO A 101 2.49 -6.39 -5.87
N LEU A 102 3.41 -5.60 -6.40
CA LEU A 102 4.18 -4.62 -5.64
C LEU A 102 3.65 -3.20 -5.89
N LEU A 103 3.44 -2.44 -4.81
CA LEU A 103 3.18 -1.00 -4.83
C LEU A 103 4.36 -0.24 -4.23
N LEU A 104 4.61 0.96 -4.72
CA LEU A 104 5.48 1.92 -4.05
C LEU A 104 4.63 3.00 -3.37
N MET A 105 4.79 3.17 -2.06
CA MET A 105 4.30 4.34 -1.34
C MET A 105 5.43 5.36 -1.27
N SER A 106 5.24 6.50 -1.89
CA SER A 106 6.24 7.57 -1.96
C SER A 106 5.58 8.93 -1.85
N TYR A 107 6.24 9.85 -1.16
CA TYR A 107 5.91 11.27 -1.28
C TYR A 107 6.25 11.79 -2.68
N LEU A 108 5.65 12.90 -3.07
CA LEU A 108 5.79 13.45 -4.42
C LEU A 108 7.24 13.87 -4.74
N ASN A 109 7.91 14.51 -3.79
CA ASN A 109 9.27 15.02 -4.00
C ASN A 109 10.29 13.96 -4.45
N PRO A 110 10.39 12.75 -3.86
CA PRO A 110 11.25 11.67 -4.36
C PRO A 110 10.94 11.27 -5.80
N LEU A 111 9.66 11.29 -6.22
CA LEU A 111 9.24 10.95 -7.58
C LEU A 111 9.68 12.04 -8.57
N LEU A 112 9.49 13.33 -8.22
CA LEU A 112 9.96 14.47 -9.00
C LEU A 112 11.49 14.47 -9.13
N ALA A 113 12.21 14.22 -8.05
CA ALA A 113 13.68 14.13 -8.05
C ALA A 113 14.21 12.96 -8.90
N PHE A 114 13.48 11.85 -8.98
CA PHE A 114 13.81 10.75 -9.88
C PHE A 114 13.57 11.12 -11.34
N GLY A 115 12.56 11.92 -11.63
CA GLY A 115 12.09 12.36 -12.94
C GLY A 115 10.83 11.63 -13.40
N VAL A 116 9.72 12.36 -13.40
CA VAL A 116 8.36 11.83 -13.71
C VAL A 116 8.32 11.14 -15.08
N GLU A 117 9.04 11.64 -16.06
CA GLU A 117 9.08 11.09 -17.41
C GLU A 117 9.75 9.70 -17.48
N ARG A 118 10.73 9.45 -16.61
CA ARG A 118 11.47 8.16 -16.57
C ARG A 118 10.84 7.15 -15.61
N LEU A 119 10.04 7.64 -14.69
CA LEU A 119 9.48 6.83 -13.60
C LEU A 119 8.61 5.67 -14.10
N PRO A 120 7.67 5.85 -15.06
CA PRO A 120 6.81 4.76 -15.53
C PRO A 120 7.58 3.59 -16.13
N GLU A 121 8.61 3.89 -16.95
CA GLU A 121 9.45 2.86 -17.57
C GLU A 121 10.26 2.11 -16.51
N ALA A 122 10.94 2.84 -15.61
CA ALA A 122 11.77 2.25 -14.56
C ALA A 122 10.92 1.41 -13.59
N ALA A 123 9.72 1.87 -13.24
CA ALA A 123 8.78 1.15 -12.41
C ALA A 123 8.27 -0.15 -13.08
N ALA A 124 7.92 -0.09 -14.37
CA ALA A 124 7.51 -1.26 -15.13
C ALA A 124 8.62 -2.32 -15.21
N GLN A 125 9.85 -1.91 -15.47
CA GLN A 125 11.03 -2.80 -15.49
C GLN A 125 11.28 -3.43 -14.12
N ALA A 126 11.08 -2.68 -13.04
CA ALA A 126 11.17 -3.17 -11.66
C ALA A 126 9.97 -4.03 -11.23
N GLY A 127 8.94 -4.20 -12.07
CA GLY A 127 7.76 -5.00 -11.75
C GLY A 127 6.79 -4.33 -10.77
N VAL A 128 6.86 -3.00 -10.65
CA VAL A 128 5.93 -2.22 -9.82
C VAL A 128 4.57 -2.15 -10.52
N SER A 129 3.51 -2.49 -9.78
CA SER A 129 2.13 -2.53 -10.26
C SER A 129 1.33 -1.27 -9.92
N GLY A 130 1.82 -0.43 -9.01
CA GLY A 130 1.11 0.79 -8.60
C GLY A 130 1.90 1.70 -7.68
N PHE A 131 1.37 2.91 -7.52
CA PHE A 131 1.87 3.93 -6.60
C PHE A 131 0.78 4.42 -5.66
N ILE A 132 1.20 4.81 -4.45
CA ILE A 132 0.43 5.59 -3.47
C ILE A 132 1.26 6.85 -3.22
N VAL A 133 0.66 8.04 -3.39
CA VAL A 133 1.33 9.34 -3.19
C VAL A 133 0.50 10.17 -2.22
N PRO A 134 0.80 10.09 -0.89
CA PRO A 134 -0.06 10.64 0.16
C PRO A 134 -0.22 12.16 0.12
N ASP A 135 0.77 12.87 -0.38
CA ASP A 135 0.82 14.33 -0.46
C ASP A 135 0.42 14.89 -1.84
N MET A 136 -0.13 14.05 -2.73
CA MET A 136 -0.59 14.49 -4.04
C MET A 136 -2.12 14.51 -4.11
N PRO A 137 -2.75 15.69 -4.14
CA PRO A 137 -4.19 15.78 -4.31
C PRO A 137 -4.66 15.21 -5.64
N VAL A 138 -5.88 14.62 -5.66
CA VAL A 138 -6.47 14.09 -6.90
C VAL A 138 -6.54 15.11 -8.03
N ASP A 139 -6.72 16.38 -7.68
CA ASP A 139 -6.84 17.51 -8.62
C ASP A 139 -5.50 17.81 -9.35
N GLU A 140 -4.37 17.36 -8.83
CA GLU A 140 -3.02 17.56 -9.38
C GLU A 140 -2.41 16.26 -9.91
N SER A 141 -3.16 15.16 -9.87
CA SER A 141 -2.61 13.82 -10.15
C SER A 141 -2.59 13.43 -11.62
N ASP A 142 -3.24 14.18 -12.52
CA ASP A 142 -3.49 13.74 -13.90
C ASP A 142 -2.20 13.44 -14.67
N LEU A 143 -1.17 14.28 -14.57
CA LEU A 143 0.10 14.07 -15.26
C LEU A 143 0.76 12.74 -14.88
N LEU A 144 0.83 12.44 -13.58
CA LEU A 144 1.42 11.19 -13.08
C LEU A 144 0.53 10.00 -13.40
N LYS A 145 -0.78 10.16 -13.22
CA LYS A 145 -1.79 9.14 -13.51
C LYS A 145 -1.73 8.67 -14.96
N ASP A 146 -1.72 9.60 -15.91
CA ASP A 146 -1.72 9.28 -17.33
C ASP A 146 -0.40 8.62 -17.77
N ALA A 147 0.73 9.11 -17.25
CA ALA A 147 2.04 8.52 -17.50
C ALA A 147 2.14 7.08 -16.98
N LEU A 148 1.63 6.80 -15.78
CA LEU A 148 1.60 5.47 -15.16
C LEU A 148 0.61 4.54 -15.88
N ALA A 149 -0.59 5.05 -16.23
CA ALA A 149 -1.64 4.29 -16.91
C ALA A 149 -1.18 3.73 -18.25
N GLY A 150 -0.36 4.47 -18.99
CA GLY A 150 0.25 4.01 -20.24
C GLY A 150 1.13 2.75 -20.11
N ARG A 151 1.52 2.39 -18.88
CA ARG A 151 2.27 1.18 -18.53
C ARG A 151 1.44 0.16 -17.71
N GLY A 152 0.13 0.37 -17.58
CA GLY A 152 -0.73 -0.48 -16.76
C GLY A 152 -0.50 -0.35 -15.24
N ILE A 153 0.25 0.68 -14.81
CA ILE A 153 0.58 0.92 -13.40
C ILE A 153 -0.53 1.75 -12.75
N ALA A 154 -0.98 1.32 -11.56
CA ALA A 154 -2.01 2.01 -10.82
C ALA A 154 -1.51 3.30 -10.16
N LEU A 155 -2.43 4.27 -10.01
CA LEU A 155 -2.33 5.33 -9.02
C LEU A 155 -3.47 5.19 -8.03
N VAL A 156 -3.15 4.70 -6.83
CA VAL A 156 -4.10 4.48 -5.74
C VAL A 156 -4.41 5.81 -5.07
N GLN A 157 -5.68 6.12 -4.92
CA GLN A 157 -6.12 7.34 -4.25
C GLN A 157 -6.51 7.06 -2.79
N MET A 158 -6.31 8.08 -1.93
CA MET A 158 -6.56 7.99 -0.50
C MET A 158 -7.80 8.79 -0.11
N VAL A 159 -8.62 8.23 0.75
CA VAL A 159 -9.79 8.90 1.35
C VAL A 159 -9.72 8.81 2.87
N THR A 160 -10.34 9.77 3.54
CA THR A 160 -10.38 9.88 5.01
C THR A 160 -11.80 10.08 5.49
N PRO A 161 -12.11 9.88 6.78
CA PRO A 161 -13.45 10.13 7.35
C PRO A 161 -13.94 11.58 7.17
N VAL A 162 -13.03 12.54 7.01
CA VAL A 162 -13.35 13.96 6.79
C VAL A 162 -13.49 14.34 5.30
N THR A 163 -13.28 13.39 4.38
CA THR A 163 -13.51 13.62 2.96
C THR A 163 -15.00 13.87 2.70
N THR A 164 -15.34 15.02 2.13
CA THR A 164 -16.74 15.38 1.82
C THR A 164 -17.35 14.43 0.79
N ALA A 165 -18.68 14.30 0.75
CA ALA A 165 -19.35 13.39 -0.17
C ALA A 165 -19.04 13.69 -1.65
N GLU A 166 -18.99 14.98 -2.02
CA GLU A 166 -18.64 15.42 -3.37
C GLU A 166 -17.19 15.02 -3.73
N ARG A 167 -16.25 15.31 -2.83
CA ARG A 167 -14.83 14.97 -3.03
C ARG A 167 -14.61 13.45 -3.04
N LEU A 168 -15.36 12.70 -2.22
CA LEU A 168 -15.30 11.25 -2.17
C LEU A 168 -15.56 10.63 -3.55
N SER A 169 -16.62 11.03 -4.22
CA SER A 169 -16.98 10.53 -5.56
C SER A 169 -15.85 10.77 -6.58
N ARG A 170 -15.23 11.95 -6.57
CA ARG A 170 -14.09 12.27 -7.45
C ARG A 170 -12.87 11.41 -7.16
N VAL A 171 -12.47 11.33 -5.90
CA VAL A 171 -11.28 10.57 -5.47
C VAL A 171 -11.43 9.09 -5.77
N VAL A 172 -12.57 8.51 -5.40
CA VAL A 172 -12.88 7.10 -5.66
C VAL A 172 -12.93 6.80 -7.16
N GLY A 173 -13.51 7.70 -7.96
CA GLY A 173 -13.58 7.58 -9.43
C GLY A 173 -12.22 7.67 -10.13
N ALA A 174 -11.25 8.34 -9.52
CA ALA A 174 -9.89 8.51 -10.05
C ALA A 174 -8.94 7.38 -9.63
N SER A 175 -9.30 6.57 -8.63
CA SER A 175 -8.44 5.52 -8.12
C SER A 175 -8.36 4.32 -9.05
N SER A 176 -7.18 3.73 -9.16
CA SER A 176 -6.95 2.46 -9.85
C SER A 176 -6.23 1.47 -8.92
N GLY A 177 -6.41 0.17 -9.15
CA GLY A 177 -5.91 -0.87 -8.24
C GLY A 177 -6.84 -1.08 -7.04
N PHE A 178 -6.91 -0.13 -6.12
CA PHE A 178 -7.86 -0.08 -5.00
C PHE A 178 -8.04 1.36 -4.50
N VAL A 179 -8.98 1.59 -3.59
CA VAL A 179 -9.12 2.83 -2.82
C VAL A 179 -8.52 2.62 -1.44
N TYR A 180 -7.56 3.46 -1.04
CA TYR A 180 -6.99 3.44 0.30
C TYR A 180 -7.88 4.24 1.26
N ALA A 181 -8.62 3.57 2.10
CA ALA A 181 -9.44 4.20 3.14
C ALA A 181 -8.63 4.36 4.43
N VAL A 182 -8.14 5.56 4.69
CA VAL A 182 -7.43 5.88 5.93
C VAL A 182 -8.46 6.02 7.06
N THR A 183 -8.20 5.35 8.17
CA THR A 183 -9.02 5.48 9.36
C THR A 183 -8.21 6.18 10.45
N MET A 184 -8.63 7.38 10.83
CA MET A 184 -7.92 8.26 11.78
C MET A 184 -8.06 7.86 13.25
N THR A 185 -8.52 6.67 13.53
CA THR A 185 -8.60 6.21 14.92
C THR A 185 -7.29 5.53 15.29
N GLY A 186 -6.38 6.28 15.86
CA GLY A 186 -5.37 5.73 16.74
C GLY A 186 -6.08 5.03 17.91
N VAL A 187 -6.53 3.82 17.70
CA VAL A 187 -6.93 2.93 18.80
C VAL A 187 -5.63 2.46 19.45
N THR A 188 -5.00 3.38 20.18
CA THR A 188 -3.94 3.09 21.14
C THR A 188 -4.59 2.49 22.38
N GLY A 189 -5.11 1.27 22.28
CA GLY A 189 -5.72 0.59 23.42
C GLY A 189 -5.94 -0.88 23.13
N LYS A 190 -5.94 -1.69 24.18
CA LYS A 190 -6.19 -3.13 24.15
C LYS A 190 -7.62 -3.52 23.70
N ASN A 191 -8.47 -2.56 23.37
CA ASN A 191 -9.86 -2.80 22.95
C ASN A 191 -9.94 -2.93 21.42
N VAL A 192 -10.31 -4.11 21.00
CA VAL A 192 -10.39 -4.57 19.59
C VAL A 192 -11.61 -4.00 18.84
N THR A 193 -12.44 -3.20 19.47
CA THR A 193 -13.72 -2.77 18.90
C THR A 193 -13.52 -1.62 17.90
N VAL A 194 -13.81 -1.88 16.63
CA VAL A 194 -13.86 -0.84 15.59
C VAL A 194 -15.08 0.05 15.83
N PRO A 195 -14.93 1.38 15.93
CA PRO A 195 -16.07 2.27 16.14
C PRO A 195 -17.10 2.19 15.00
N ALA A 196 -18.39 2.22 15.34
CA ALA A 196 -19.48 2.18 14.34
C ALA A 196 -19.37 3.28 13.26
N ALA A 197 -18.90 4.46 13.64
CA ALA A 197 -18.67 5.56 12.70
C ALA A 197 -17.63 5.22 11.63
N VAL A 198 -16.61 4.41 11.95
CA VAL A 198 -15.60 3.93 11.01
C VAL A 198 -16.22 2.92 10.05
N MET A 199 -17.01 1.98 10.53
CA MET A 199 -17.72 1.02 9.70
C MET A 199 -18.65 1.73 8.70
N GLN A 200 -19.45 2.68 9.17
CA GLN A 200 -20.32 3.50 8.32
C GLN A 200 -19.54 4.31 7.25
N TYR A 201 -18.37 4.81 7.62
CA TYR A 201 -17.49 5.49 6.66
C TYR A 201 -16.99 4.51 5.59
N LEU A 202 -16.51 3.33 5.98
CA LEU A 202 -16.03 2.31 5.04
C LEU A 202 -17.14 1.83 4.10
N ASP A 203 -18.35 1.63 4.62
CA ASP A 203 -19.53 1.25 3.82
C ASP A 203 -19.87 2.33 2.78
N ARG A 204 -19.80 3.63 3.15
CA ARG A 204 -20.00 4.73 2.20
C ARG A 204 -18.94 4.78 1.11
N VAL A 205 -17.67 4.51 1.43
CA VAL A 205 -16.58 4.43 0.44
C VAL A 205 -16.83 3.26 -0.50
N ARG A 206 -17.12 2.08 0.06
CA ARG A 206 -17.34 0.85 -0.70
C ARG A 206 -18.53 0.95 -1.66
N ALA A 207 -19.62 1.61 -1.23
CA ALA A 207 -20.81 1.82 -2.07
C ALA A 207 -20.54 2.66 -3.33
N GLN A 208 -19.49 3.50 -3.34
CA GLN A 208 -19.12 4.35 -4.47
C GLN A 208 -17.94 3.80 -5.28
N ALA A 209 -17.16 2.86 -4.71
CA ALA A 209 -15.94 2.36 -5.33
C ALA A 209 -16.23 1.36 -6.45
N ARG A 210 -15.52 1.50 -7.57
CA ARG A 210 -15.49 0.52 -8.69
C ARG A 210 -14.32 -0.46 -8.57
N VAL A 211 -13.33 -0.10 -7.80
CA VAL A 211 -12.16 -0.93 -7.44
C VAL A 211 -12.27 -1.35 -5.97
N PRO A 212 -11.56 -2.38 -5.52
CA PRO A 212 -11.57 -2.80 -4.12
C PRO A 212 -11.29 -1.65 -3.15
N VAL A 213 -11.79 -1.76 -1.93
CA VAL A 213 -11.51 -0.82 -0.83
C VAL A 213 -10.65 -1.50 0.22
N CYS A 214 -9.49 -0.93 0.51
CA CYS A 214 -8.60 -1.42 1.57
C CYS A 214 -8.47 -0.38 2.69
N ALA A 215 -8.65 -0.82 3.95
CA ALA A 215 -8.57 0.05 5.11
C ALA A 215 -7.21 -0.01 5.79
N GLY A 216 -6.58 1.15 5.98
CA GLY A 216 -5.43 1.33 6.86
C GLY A 216 -5.90 1.69 8.26
N PHE A 217 -5.79 0.75 9.21
CA PHE A 217 -6.42 0.86 10.54
C PHE A 217 -5.49 0.61 11.74
N GLY A 218 -4.18 0.50 11.54
CA GLY A 218 -3.29 0.08 12.62
C GLY A 218 -3.56 -1.36 13.07
N ILE A 219 -3.86 -2.24 12.12
CA ILE A 219 -4.14 -3.66 12.33
C ILE A 219 -2.96 -4.36 12.99
N ARG A 220 -3.24 -5.08 14.07
CA ARG A 220 -2.26 -5.84 14.87
C ARG A 220 -2.70 -7.26 15.18
N SER A 221 -3.98 -7.58 15.00
CA SER A 221 -4.52 -8.89 15.36
C SER A 221 -5.55 -9.39 14.35
N ARG A 222 -5.76 -10.70 14.38
CA ARG A 222 -6.77 -11.39 13.56
C ARG A 222 -8.18 -10.89 13.85
N GLU A 223 -8.50 -10.62 15.12
CA GLU A 223 -9.82 -10.14 15.55
C GLU A 223 -10.15 -8.80 14.88
N GLN A 224 -9.16 -7.92 14.73
CA GLN A 224 -9.34 -6.64 14.03
C GLN A 224 -9.57 -6.86 12.52
N VAL A 225 -8.87 -7.81 11.90
CA VAL A 225 -9.10 -8.18 10.49
C VAL A 225 -10.53 -8.71 10.32
N GLN A 226 -10.97 -9.60 11.20
CA GLN A 226 -12.30 -10.20 11.15
C GLN A 226 -13.41 -9.17 11.41
N ALA A 227 -13.19 -8.20 12.31
CA ALA A 227 -14.16 -7.14 12.57
C ALA A 227 -14.44 -6.24 11.35
N LEU A 228 -13.49 -6.14 10.41
CA LEU A 228 -13.62 -5.32 9.20
C LEU A 228 -14.09 -6.10 7.97
N ARG A 229 -14.19 -7.43 8.03
CA ARG A 229 -14.39 -8.31 6.84
C ARG A 229 -15.61 -7.97 5.98
N GLU A 230 -16.70 -7.49 6.60
CA GLU A 230 -17.93 -7.14 5.88
C GLU A 230 -17.89 -5.72 5.30
N HIS A 231 -16.95 -4.88 5.74
CA HIS A 231 -16.89 -3.46 5.43
C HIS A 231 -15.77 -3.10 4.42
N VAL A 232 -14.80 -4.01 4.18
CA VAL A 232 -13.67 -3.78 3.28
C VAL A 232 -13.33 -5.02 2.45
N ASP A 233 -12.63 -4.82 1.34
CA ASP A 233 -12.11 -5.91 0.52
C ASP A 233 -10.68 -6.31 0.96
N GLY A 234 -9.97 -5.42 1.65
CA GLY A 234 -8.65 -5.67 2.19
C GLY A 234 -8.31 -4.79 3.38
N VAL A 235 -7.27 -5.17 4.12
CA VAL A 235 -6.70 -4.40 5.23
C VAL A 235 -5.22 -4.16 4.99
N ILE A 236 -4.75 -2.97 5.40
CA ILE A 236 -3.36 -2.56 5.24
C ILE A 236 -2.66 -2.66 6.59
N VAL A 237 -1.56 -3.39 6.60
CA VAL A 237 -0.78 -3.70 7.80
C VAL A 237 0.60 -3.07 7.66
N GLY A 238 0.84 -1.98 8.37
CA GLY A 238 2.07 -1.20 8.28
C GLY A 238 2.89 -1.28 9.57
N SER A 239 2.67 -0.35 10.50
CA SER A 239 3.50 -0.18 11.70
C SER A 239 3.74 -1.47 12.48
N ALA A 240 2.73 -2.33 12.58
CA ALA A 240 2.87 -3.61 13.28
C ALA A 240 3.87 -4.55 12.59
N LEU A 241 3.86 -4.60 11.26
CA LEU A 241 4.79 -5.41 10.49
C LEU A 241 6.23 -4.85 10.56
N VAL A 242 6.38 -3.52 10.55
CA VAL A 242 7.68 -2.88 10.79
C VAL A 242 8.24 -3.27 12.15
N GLU A 243 7.42 -3.28 13.20
CA GLU A 243 7.83 -3.72 14.54
C GLU A 243 8.18 -5.21 14.60
N VAL A 244 7.52 -6.06 13.83
CA VAL A 244 7.86 -7.49 13.66
C VAL A 244 9.28 -7.64 13.10
N LEU A 245 9.59 -6.90 12.04
CA LEU A 245 10.92 -6.89 11.43
C LEU A 245 11.99 -6.35 12.40
N GLU A 246 11.68 -5.31 13.19
CA GLU A 246 12.57 -4.76 14.23
C GLU A 246 12.97 -5.82 15.27
N ARG A 247 12.04 -6.69 15.65
CA ARG A 247 12.28 -7.76 16.62
C ARG A 247 12.96 -9.00 16.02
N GLY A 248 13.22 -8.99 14.70
CA GLY A 248 13.77 -10.15 13.99
C GLY A 248 12.84 -11.35 13.93
N GLU A 249 11.53 -11.11 14.06
CA GLU A 249 10.50 -12.16 13.94
C GLU A 249 10.19 -12.45 12.46
N ASP A 250 9.72 -13.66 12.19
CA ASP A 250 9.32 -14.08 10.84
C ASP A 250 8.06 -13.34 10.37
N PRO A 251 8.18 -12.44 9.37
CA PRO A 251 7.05 -11.65 8.89
C PRO A 251 6.00 -12.49 8.17
N ALA A 252 6.39 -13.57 7.49
CA ALA A 252 5.45 -14.44 6.79
C ALA A 252 4.58 -15.21 7.78
N ARG A 253 5.18 -15.73 8.83
CA ARG A 253 4.46 -16.42 9.91
C ARG A 253 3.50 -15.47 10.62
N TRP A 254 3.94 -14.25 10.91
CA TRP A 254 3.10 -13.25 11.56
C TRP A 254 1.90 -12.85 10.68
N LEU A 255 2.12 -12.59 9.39
CA LEU A 255 1.03 -12.30 8.43
C LEU A 255 0.06 -13.47 8.30
N ALA A 256 0.55 -14.71 8.25
CA ALA A 256 -0.31 -15.90 8.19
C ALA A 256 -1.22 -16.00 9.43
N ALA A 257 -0.73 -15.64 10.62
CA ALA A 257 -1.52 -15.62 11.85
C ALA A 257 -2.68 -14.59 11.83
N LEU A 258 -2.58 -13.51 11.04
CA LEU A 258 -3.67 -12.55 10.84
C LEU A 258 -4.83 -13.10 10.01
N ARG A 259 -4.56 -14.09 9.14
CA ARG A 259 -5.60 -14.72 8.30
C ARG A 259 -6.40 -15.78 9.08
N GLY A 260 -5.73 -16.55 9.89
CA GLY A 260 -6.29 -17.67 10.68
C GLY A 260 -6.09 -19.00 10.09
#